data_4274eacff3ff52710411c6c2960027d5
#
_entry.id   4274eacff3ff52710411c6c2960027d5
#
_cell.length_a   1.000
_cell.length_b   1.000
_cell.length_c   1.000
_cell.angle_alpha   90.00
_cell.angle_beta   90.00
_cell.angle_gamma   90.00
#
_symmetry.space_group_name_H-M   'P 1'
#
loop_
_entity.id
_entity.type
_entity.pdbx_description
1 polymer ?
#
loop_
_entity_poly.entity_id
_entity_poly.type
_entity_poly.pdbx_seq_one_letter_code
_entity_poly.pdbx_strand_id
1 'polypeptide(L)'
;DDGTLDASCAKYCGDGEPEAGESAERDSSKDQLVVATNAAFEPFEYTKGDQYYGIDMEIAKLLADELGKELVIQNMDFDAVCLSVSQQKCDIAMAGLTINEERQEYVTFTDSYYQASQRLIVPSADTTFDECKTADEVAAKLGELSNSDKIGVQAGTTGQYYVEGSDDWDFPGLPAECVTYKSGSLAVQDMLNGNIKYVIIDAAPAAAITASINAMQ
;
A
#
# COMPACT_ATOMS: atom_id res chain seq x y z
N ASP A 1 19.66 -5.73 -13.91
CA ASP A 1 19.71 -5.58 -12.44
C ASP A 1 21.11 -5.03 -12.07
N ASP A 2 21.17 -3.74 -11.76
CA ASP A 2 22.41 -3.02 -11.40
C ASP A 2 22.54 -2.81 -9.87
N GLY A 3 21.65 -3.39 -9.07
CA GLY A 3 21.61 -3.27 -7.62
C GLY A 3 20.94 -2.00 -7.11
N THR A 4 20.37 -1.17 -7.98
CA THR A 4 19.70 0.09 -7.59
C THR A 4 18.49 -0.18 -6.69
N LEU A 5 17.69 -1.18 -7.03
CA LEU A 5 16.53 -1.57 -6.23
C LEU A 5 16.93 -2.06 -4.84
N ASP A 6 17.97 -2.91 -4.76
CA ASP A 6 18.47 -3.42 -3.48
C ASP A 6 18.97 -2.27 -2.59
N ALA A 7 19.60 -1.25 -3.18
CA ALA A 7 20.06 -0.06 -2.47
C ALA A 7 18.88 0.78 -1.92
N SER A 8 17.83 0.99 -2.72
CA SER A 8 16.63 1.69 -2.26
C SER A 8 15.91 0.91 -1.17
N CYS A 9 15.72 -0.41 -1.35
CA CYS A 9 15.12 -1.25 -0.32
C CYS A 9 15.93 -1.22 0.99
N ALA A 10 17.26 -1.29 0.93
CA ALA A 10 18.12 -1.20 2.12
C ALA A 10 18.02 0.17 2.82
N LYS A 11 17.87 1.25 2.06
CA LYS A 11 17.70 2.61 2.59
C LYS A 11 16.38 2.76 3.37
N TYR A 12 15.26 2.30 2.82
CA TYR A 12 13.93 2.51 3.40
C TYR A 12 13.48 1.42 4.39
N CYS A 13 14.02 0.20 4.26
CA CYS A 13 13.72 -0.92 5.16
C CYS A 13 14.84 -1.18 6.17
N GLY A 14 15.93 -0.42 6.15
CA GLY A 14 17.10 -0.53 7.01
C GLY A 14 17.41 0.78 7.75
N ASP A 15 18.71 1.03 7.99
CA ASP A 15 19.22 2.19 8.74
C ASP A 15 19.59 3.38 7.84
N GLY A 16 19.22 3.38 6.56
CA GLY A 16 19.53 4.46 5.62
C GLY A 16 18.69 5.71 5.85
N GLU A 17 19.19 6.87 5.43
CA GLU A 17 18.43 8.12 5.48
C GLU A 17 17.62 8.29 4.20
N PRO A 18 16.26 8.40 4.29
CA PRO A 18 15.41 8.68 3.14
C PRO A 18 15.72 10.03 2.50
N GLU A 19 15.75 10.07 1.17
CA GLU A 19 15.87 11.30 0.41
C GLU A 19 14.51 11.83 -0.03
N ALA A 20 14.31 13.14 0.08
CA ALA A 20 13.10 13.79 -0.39
C ALA A 20 13.02 13.78 -1.92
N GLY A 21 11.88 13.35 -2.45
CA GLY A 21 11.55 13.50 -3.85
C GLY A 21 10.84 14.82 -4.11
N GLU A 22 11.29 15.57 -5.10
CA GLU A 22 10.60 16.76 -5.58
C GLU A 22 9.69 16.38 -6.74
N SER A 23 8.47 16.92 -6.74
CA SER A 23 7.53 16.82 -7.85
C SER A 23 7.37 18.18 -8.50
N ALA A 24 7.54 18.23 -9.83
CA ALA A 24 7.21 19.42 -10.60
C ALA A 24 5.69 19.60 -10.73
N GLU A 25 5.25 20.80 -11.08
CA GLU A 25 3.88 21.03 -11.52
C GLU A 25 3.66 20.46 -12.93
N ARG A 26 2.47 19.88 -13.14
CA ARG A 26 2.11 19.34 -14.45
C ARG A 26 1.96 20.46 -15.47
N ASP A 27 2.71 20.35 -16.56
CA ASP A 27 2.69 21.27 -17.69
C ASP A 27 2.76 20.47 -19.00
N SER A 28 1.65 20.40 -19.73
CA SER A 28 1.55 19.63 -20.97
C SER A 28 2.46 20.14 -22.11
N SER A 29 3.08 21.30 -21.95
CA SER A 29 4.07 21.83 -22.90
C SER A 29 5.49 21.34 -22.64
N LYS A 30 5.73 20.70 -21.50
CA LYS A 30 7.02 20.16 -21.09
C LYS A 30 7.10 18.64 -21.30
N ASP A 31 8.33 18.15 -21.45
CA ASP A 31 8.60 16.72 -21.49
C ASP A 31 8.66 16.17 -20.07
N GLN A 32 7.55 15.64 -19.60
CA GLN A 32 7.35 15.19 -18.22
C GLN A 32 7.04 13.69 -18.17
N LEU A 33 7.47 13.03 -17.10
CA LEU A 33 7.00 11.71 -16.69
C LEU A 33 5.98 11.90 -15.56
N VAL A 34 4.72 11.59 -15.85
CA VAL A 34 3.62 11.75 -14.88
C VAL A 34 3.34 10.40 -14.20
N VAL A 35 3.60 10.34 -12.90
CA VAL A 35 3.49 9.13 -12.09
C VAL A 35 2.29 9.21 -11.17
N ALA A 36 1.35 8.28 -11.30
CA ALA A 36 0.23 8.11 -10.37
C ALA A 36 0.68 7.34 -9.13
N THR A 37 0.29 7.81 -7.96
CA THR A 37 0.60 7.16 -6.69
C THR A 37 -0.48 7.43 -5.63
N ASN A 38 -0.44 6.67 -4.51
CA ASN A 38 -1.17 6.99 -3.29
C ASN A 38 -0.17 7.09 -2.13
N ALA A 39 0.34 8.29 -1.89
CA ALA A 39 1.46 8.54 -0.97
C ALA A 39 1.07 8.49 0.51
N ALA A 40 0.53 7.35 0.93
CA ALA A 40 0.15 7.02 2.30
C ALA A 40 0.56 5.58 2.69
N PHE A 41 1.60 5.01 2.02
CA PHE A 41 1.97 3.61 2.08
C PHE A 41 3.47 3.43 2.34
N GLU A 42 3.94 3.89 3.52
CA GLU A 42 5.35 3.78 3.93
C GLU A 42 5.77 2.30 4.05
N PRO A 43 6.93 1.87 3.53
CA PRO A 43 8.06 2.67 3.01
C PRO A 43 8.07 2.90 1.49
N PHE A 44 7.02 2.52 0.76
CA PHE A 44 7.01 2.58 -0.71
C PHE A 44 6.74 3.98 -1.25
N GLU A 45 5.67 4.61 -0.81
CA GLU A 45 5.28 5.97 -1.18
C GLU A 45 4.57 6.66 -0.01
N TYR A 46 5.12 7.76 0.43
CA TYR A 46 4.54 8.55 1.53
C TYR A 46 4.99 10.01 1.47
N THR A 47 4.30 10.87 2.23
CA THR A 47 4.65 12.28 2.33
C THR A 47 5.15 12.64 3.74
N LYS A 48 6.11 13.56 3.81
CA LYS A 48 6.46 14.32 5.02
C LYS A 48 6.43 15.80 4.67
N GLY A 49 5.44 16.52 5.19
CA GLY A 49 5.11 17.86 4.71
C GLY A 49 4.68 17.82 3.25
N ASP A 50 5.27 18.66 2.41
CA ASP A 50 4.97 18.77 0.99
C ASP A 50 5.89 17.91 0.10
N GLN A 51 6.74 17.09 0.69
CA GLN A 51 7.72 16.28 -0.04
C GLN A 51 7.34 14.81 -0.06
N TYR A 52 7.70 14.12 -1.14
CA TYR A 52 7.48 12.70 -1.35
C TYR A 52 8.71 11.89 -0.96
N TYR A 53 8.49 10.72 -0.39
CA TYR A 53 9.52 9.78 0.04
C TYR A 53 9.07 8.37 -0.31
N GLY A 54 10.02 7.45 -0.38
CA GLY A 54 9.76 6.03 -0.48
C GLY A 54 10.48 5.37 -1.64
N ILE A 55 10.49 4.04 -1.62
CA ILE A 55 11.15 3.20 -2.62
C ILE A 55 10.61 3.52 -4.02
N ASP A 56 9.29 3.57 -4.18
CA ASP A 56 8.64 3.84 -5.45
C ASP A 56 8.92 5.27 -5.94
N MET A 57 9.03 6.23 -5.03
CA MET A 57 9.33 7.62 -5.39
C MET A 57 10.78 7.80 -5.86
N GLU A 58 11.74 7.08 -5.26
CA GLU A 58 13.12 7.06 -5.76
C GLU A 58 13.23 6.39 -7.12
N ILE A 59 12.56 5.26 -7.32
CA ILE A 59 12.54 4.58 -8.63
C ILE A 59 11.91 5.51 -9.69
N ALA A 60 10.81 6.19 -9.35
CA ALA A 60 10.18 7.16 -10.26
C ALA A 60 11.14 8.27 -10.68
N LYS A 61 11.93 8.80 -9.73
CA LYS A 61 12.96 9.82 -10.00
C LYS A 61 14.05 9.30 -10.93
N LEU A 62 14.56 8.10 -10.67
CA LEU A 62 15.58 7.48 -11.51
C LEU A 62 15.07 7.22 -12.93
N LEU A 63 13.83 6.76 -13.08
CA LEU A 63 13.21 6.57 -14.39
C LEU A 63 13.04 7.90 -15.15
N ALA A 64 12.63 8.96 -14.47
CA ALA A 64 12.50 10.28 -15.08
C ALA A 64 13.86 10.80 -15.56
N ASP A 65 14.91 10.65 -14.73
CA ASP A 65 16.29 11.06 -15.06
C ASP A 65 16.82 10.28 -16.28
N GLU A 66 16.67 8.96 -16.31
CA GLU A 66 17.09 8.12 -17.45
C GLU A 66 16.35 8.47 -18.76
N LEU A 67 15.08 8.84 -18.65
CA LEU A 67 14.28 9.28 -19.78
C LEU A 67 14.55 10.74 -20.18
N GLY A 68 15.31 11.50 -19.40
CA GLY A 68 15.54 12.92 -19.59
C GLY A 68 14.30 13.78 -19.39
N LYS A 69 13.35 13.32 -18.55
CA LYS A 69 12.05 13.95 -18.30
C LYS A 69 12.00 14.59 -16.91
N GLU A 70 11.17 15.63 -16.78
CA GLU A 70 10.85 16.20 -15.47
C GLU A 70 9.81 15.31 -14.76
N LEU A 71 10.07 14.93 -13.51
CA LEU A 71 9.16 14.09 -12.73
C LEU A 71 7.94 14.89 -12.24
N VAL A 72 6.75 14.37 -12.49
CA VAL A 72 5.49 14.85 -11.92
C VAL A 72 4.81 13.73 -11.15
N ILE A 73 4.63 13.90 -9.85
CA ILE A 73 3.93 12.94 -8.99
C ILE A 73 2.48 13.41 -8.83
N GLN A 74 1.52 12.56 -9.21
CA GLN A 74 0.10 12.79 -8.98
C GLN A 74 -0.40 11.87 -7.88
N ASN A 75 -0.56 12.43 -6.69
CA ASN A 75 -1.12 11.73 -5.54
C ASN A 75 -2.65 11.69 -5.64
N MET A 76 -3.24 10.51 -5.48
CA MET A 76 -4.69 10.28 -5.60
C MET A 76 -5.14 9.12 -4.72
N ASP A 77 -6.45 8.88 -4.61
CA ASP A 77 -6.98 7.71 -3.93
C ASP A 77 -6.51 6.44 -4.63
N PHE A 78 -6.15 5.40 -3.88
CA PHE A 78 -5.46 4.21 -4.39
C PHE A 78 -6.26 3.47 -5.49
N ASP A 79 -7.57 3.37 -5.34
CA ASP A 79 -8.49 2.75 -6.30
C ASP A 79 -8.54 3.46 -7.66
N ALA A 80 -8.11 4.73 -7.72
CA ALA A 80 -8.04 5.51 -8.96
C ALA A 80 -6.70 5.38 -9.70
N VAL A 81 -5.66 4.83 -9.07
CA VAL A 81 -4.28 4.84 -9.60
C VAL A 81 -4.16 4.11 -10.94
N CYS A 82 -4.56 2.84 -11.02
CA CYS A 82 -4.51 2.08 -12.28
C CYS A 82 -5.39 2.69 -13.36
N LEU A 83 -6.58 3.16 -13.00
CA LEU A 83 -7.52 3.77 -13.94
C LEU A 83 -6.97 5.07 -14.54
N SER A 84 -6.18 5.83 -13.78
CA SER A 84 -5.56 7.06 -14.26
C SER A 84 -4.57 6.81 -15.41
N VAL A 85 -3.83 5.70 -15.36
CA VAL A 85 -2.93 5.25 -16.43
C VAL A 85 -3.73 4.76 -17.64
N SER A 86 -4.72 3.89 -17.42
CA SER A 86 -5.60 3.39 -18.47
C SER A 86 -6.27 4.52 -19.25
N GLN A 87 -6.65 5.60 -18.55
CA GLN A 87 -7.23 6.80 -19.17
C GLN A 87 -6.20 7.79 -19.73
N GLN A 88 -4.92 7.44 -19.75
CA GLN A 88 -3.82 8.29 -20.21
C GLN A 88 -3.72 9.65 -19.50
N LYS A 89 -4.18 9.70 -18.24
CA LYS A 89 -4.01 10.87 -17.37
C LYS A 89 -2.64 10.89 -16.72
N CYS A 90 -2.06 9.73 -16.48
CA CYS A 90 -0.71 9.51 -16.02
C CYS A 90 -0.01 8.53 -16.98
N ASP A 91 1.32 8.60 -17.04
CA ASP A 91 2.12 7.74 -17.90
C ASP A 91 2.33 6.36 -17.29
N ILE A 92 2.64 6.35 -15.99
CA ILE A 92 2.85 5.12 -15.19
C ILE A 92 2.19 5.24 -13.82
N ALA A 93 2.02 4.11 -13.15
CA ALA A 93 1.59 4.00 -11.77
C ALA A 93 2.68 3.35 -10.91
N MET A 94 2.99 3.96 -9.76
CA MET A 94 3.90 3.42 -8.76
C MET A 94 3.26 3.64 -7.38
N ALA A 95 2.74 2.57 -6.79
CA ALA A 95 1.93 2.63 -5.58
C ALA A 95 1.88 1.26 -4.85
N GLY A 96 2.99 0.53 -4.83
CA GLY A 96 3.04 -0.80 -4.22
C GLY A 96 2.01 -1.78 -4.80
N LEU A 97 1.72 -1.70 -6.09
CA LEU A 97 0.63 -2.40 -6.74
C LEU A 97 0.92 -3.89 -6.92
N THR A 98 0.09 -4.75 -6.35
CA THR A 98 0.11 -6.18 -6.63
C THR A 98 -0.39 -6.47 -8.04
N ILE A 99 0.33 -7.33 -8.77
CA ILE A 99 -0.08 -7.86 -10.08
C ILE A 99 -1.23 -8.85 -9.86
N ASN A 100 -2.40 -8.58 -10.43
CA ASN A 100 -3.56 -9.47 -10.44
C ASN A 100 -4.33 -9.37 -11.75
N GLU A 101 -5.24 -10.30 -12.01
CA GLU A 101 -5.99 -10.39 -13.27
C GLU A 101 -6.86 -9.15 -13.48
N GLU A 102 -7.58 -8.71 -12.45
CA GLU A 102 -8.45 -7.54 -12.51
C GLU A 102 -7.69 -6.28 -12.98
N ARG A 103 -6.53 -5.99 -12.38
CA ARG A 103 -5.72 -4.83 -12.77
C ARG A 103 -5.10 -4.97 -14.16
N GLN A 104 -4.77 -6.20 -14.58
CA GLN A 104 -4.24 -6.47 -15.91
C GLN A 104 -5.26 -6.20 -17.03
N GLU A 105 -6.55 -6.11 -16.73
CA GLU A 105 -7.55 -5.64 -17.69
C GLU A 105 -7.36 -4.18 -18.08
N TYR A 106 -6.74 -3.37 -17.23
CA TYR A 106 -6.59 -1.93 -17.41
C TYR A 106 -5.17 -1.50 -17.76
N VAL A 107 -4.15 -2.18 -17.23
CA VAL A 107 -2.74 -1.79 -17.35
C VAL A 107 -1.84 -3.00 -17.61
N THR A 108 -0.66 -2.73 -18.17
CA THR A 108 0.43 -3.72 -18.27
C THR A 108 1.41 -3.49 -17.13
N PHE A 109 1.79 -4.55 -16.44
CA PHE A 109 2.77 -4.50 -15.36
C PHE A 109 4.20 -4.72 -15.88
N THR A 110 5.16 -4.17 -15.15
CA THR A 110 6.58 -4.54 -15.23
C THR A 110 6.82 -5.90 -14.56
N ASP A 111 8.07 -6.37 -14.55
CA ASP A 111 8.46 -7.45 -13.66
C ASP A 111 8.26 -7.04 -12.20
N SER A 112 7.96 -8.02 -11.35
CA SER A 112 7.80 -7.81 -9.90
C SER A 112 9.15 -7.43 -9.27
N TYR A 113 9.17 -6.40 -8.45
CA TYR A 113 10.38 -5.95 -7.74
C TYR A 113 10.29 -6.12 -6.21
N TYR A 114 9.14 -6.52 -5.67
CA TYR A 114 8.95 -6.75 -4.23
C TYR A 114 7.99 -7.90 -3.97
N GLN A 115 8.27 -8.69 -2.93
CA GLN A 115 7.39 -9.77 -2.47
C GLN A 115 6.58 -9.28 -1.26
N ALA A 116 5.34 -8.89 -1.48
CA ALA A 116 4.45 -8.44 -0.42
C ALA A 116 3.84 -9.60 0.38
N SER A 117 3.39 -9.30 1.58
CA SER A 117 2.55 -10.19 2.40
C SER A 117 1.57 -9.36 3.22
N GLN A 118 0.39 -9.92 3.53
CA GLN A 118 -0.60 -9.28 4.38
C GLN A 118 -0.27 -9.45 5.86
N ARG A 119 -0.71 -8.48 6.68
CA ARG A 119 -0.65 -8.52 8.14
C ARG A 119 -1.99 -8.14 8.74
N LEU A 120 -2.30 -8.81 9.85
CA LEU A 120 -3.39 -8.44 10.73
C LEU A 120 -2.86 -7.51 11.82
N ILE A 121 -3.44 -6.32 11.94
CA ILE A 121 -3.19 -5.42 13.07
C ILE A 121 -4.33 -5.61 14.08
N VAL A 122 -3.98 -5.83 15.33
CA VAL A 122 -4.91 -6.04 16.43
C VAL A 122 -4.64 -5.04 17.56
N PRO A 123 -5.63 -4.67 18.39
CA PRO A 123 -5.39 -3.91 19.61
C PRO A 123 -4.45 -4.67 20.55
N SER A 124 -3.54 -3.97 21.22
CA SER A 124 -2.55 -4.59 22.12
C SER A 124 -3.17 -5.37 23.30
N ALA A 125 -4.41 -5.09 23.64
CA ALA A 125 -5.14 -5.82 24.68
C ALA A 125 -5.87 -7.07 24.18
N ASP A 126 -5.89 -7.29 22.85
CA ASP A 126 -6.53 -8.48 22.27
C ASP A 126 -5.54 -9.64 22.21
N THR A 127 -5.83 -10.71 22.97
CA THR A 127 -5.00 -11.92 23.07
C THR A 127 -5.46 -13.05 22.16
N THR A 128 -6.43 -12.81 21.29
CA THR A 128 -7.06 -13.84 20.44
C THR A 128 -6.04 -14.61 19.61
N PHE A 129 -5.00 -13.94 19.14
CA PHE A 129 -4.00 -14.48 18.22
C PHE A 129 -2.66 -14.83 18.87
N ASP A 130 -2.50 -14.64 20.19
CA ASP A 130 -1.20 -14.83 20.89
C ASP A 130 -0.64 -16.25 20.75
N GLU A 131 -1.50 -17.25 20.68
CA GLU A 131 -1.11 -18.66 20.53
C GLU A 131 -0.88 -19.08 19.08
N CYS A 132 -1.23 -18.23 18.09
CA CYS A 132 -1.05 -18.54 16.68
C CYS A 132 0.43 -18.45 16.29
N LYS A 133 0.94 -19.51 15.64
CA LYS A 133 2.33 -19.62 15.20
C LYS A 133 2.48 -19.61 13.68
N THR A 134 1.37 -19.80 12.97
CA THR A 134 1.34 -19.87 11.51
C THR A 134 0.24 -18.96 10.94
N ALA A 135 0.38 -18.58 9.67
CA ALA A 135 -0.64 -17.83 8.97
C ALA A 135 -1.97 -18.60 8.89
N ASP A 136 -1.92 -19.93 8.74
CA ASP A 136 -3.12 -20.78 8.68
C ASP A 136 -3.90 -20.75 9.99
N GLU A 137 -3.21 -20.71 11.15
CA GLU A 137 -3.85 -20.59 12.44
C GLU A 137 -4.53 -19.21 12.62
N VAL A 138 -3.91 -18.15 12.12
CA VAL A 138 -4.53 -16.81 12.10
C VAL A 138 -5.75 -16.80 11.16
N ALA A 139 -5.63 -17.36 9.97
CA ALA A 139 -6.73 -17.47 9.01
C ALA A 139 -7.91 -18.29 9.57
N ALA A 140 -7.63 -19.40 10.27
CA ALA A 140 -8.66 -20.20 10.92
C ALA A 140 -9.45 -19.37 11.96
N LYS A 141 -8.76 -18.59 12.80
CA LYS A 141 -9.42 -17.69 13.76
C LYS A 141 -10.21 -16.56 13.12
N LEU A 142 -9.70 -16.00 12.01
CA LEU A 142 -10.46 -15.02 11.22
C LEU A 142 -11.73 -15.64 10.61
N GLY A 143 -11.68 -16.93 10.25
CA GLY A 143 -12.84 -17.70 9.79
C GLY A 143 -13.91 -17.93 10.87
N GLU A 144 -13.62 -17.73 12.16
CA GLU A 144 -14.57 -17.82 13.28
C GLU A 144 -15.34 -16.49 13.52
N LEU A 145 -14.95 -15.41 12.83
CA LEU A 145 -15.63 -14.11 12.91
C LEU A 145 -17.07 -14.20 12.38
N SER A 146 -17.82 -13.15 12.57
CA SER A 146 -19.20 -13.03 12.14
C SER A 146 -19.46 -11.69 11.44
N ASN A 147 -20.57 -11.54 10.77
CA ASN A 147 -20.98 -10.28 10.13
C ASN A 147 -21.14 -9.08 11.10
N SER A 148 -21.08 -9.33 12.42
CA SER A 148 -21.05 -8.27 13.42
C SER A 148 -19.64 -7.77 13.73
N ASP A 149 -18.62 -8.53 13.33
CA ASP A 149 -17.21 -8.15 13.45
C ASP A 149 -16.82 -7.34 12.22
N LYS A 150 -16.07 -6.26 12.43
CA LYS A 150 -15.66 -5.35 11.37
C LYS A 150 -14.15 -5.37 11.18
N ILE A 151 -13.71 -5.54 9.95
CA ILE A 151 -12.29 -5.47 9.57
C ILE A 151 -12.09 -4.27 8.65
N GLY A 152 -11.17 -3.37 9.04
CA GLY A 152 -10.77 -2.23 8.24
C GLY A 152 -9.71 -2.60 7.22
N VAL A 153 -9.83 -2.03 6.02
CA VAL A 153 -8.88 -2.18 4.92
C VAL A 153 -8.72 -0.87 4.19
N GLN A 154 -7.63 -0.70 3.44
CA GLN A 154 -7.58 0.40 2.48
C GLN A 154 -8.34 0.02 1.22
N ALA A 155 -9.14 0.95 0.67
CA ALA A 155 -9.95 0.72 -0.52
C ALA A 155 -9.10 0.33 -1.75
N GLY A 156 -9.55 -0.68 -2.49
CA GLY A 156 -8.92 -1.17 -3.72
C GLY A 156 -7.64 -2.00 -3.52
N THR A 157 -7.26 -2.31 -2.27
CA THR A 157 -6.05 -3.10 -1.98
C THR A 157 -6.31 -4.60 -1.94
N THR A 158 -5.22 -5.39 -1.99
CA THR A 158 -5.28 -6.84 -1.76
C THR A 158 -5.82 -7.20 -0.38
N GLY A 159 -5.66 -6.33 0.62
CA GLY A 159 -6.30 -6.48 1.93
C GLY A 159 -7.81 -6.47 1.85
N GLN A 160 -8.41 -5.62 1.02
CA GLN A 160 -9.86 -5.63 0.78
C GLN A 160 -10.29 -6.93 0.11
N TYR A 161 -9.61 -7.38 -0.94
CA TYR A 161 -9.92 -8.66 -1.60
C TYR A 161 -9.84 -9.85 -0.65
N TYR A 162 -8.91 -9.82 0.31
CA TYR A 162 -8.81 -10.86 1.33
C TYR A 162 -10.01 -10.88 2.28
N VAL A 163 -10.58 -9.73 2.62
CA VAL A 163 -11.77 -9.67 3.49
C VAL A 163 -13.05 -9.98 2.73
N GLU A 164 -13.25 -9.38 1.55
CA GLU A 164 -14.47 -9.52 0.77
C GLU A 164 -14.55 -10.81 -0.05
N GLY A 165 -13.39 -11.38 -0.39
CA GLY A 165 -13.24 -12.47 -1.34
C GLY A 165 -12.67 -12.01 -2.66
N SER A 166 -12.18 -12.96 -3.46
CA SER A 166 -11.60 -12.71 -4.78
C SER A 166 -11.79 -13.92 -5.67
N ASP A 167 -12.39 -13.71 -6.83
CA ASP A 167 -12.54 -14.75 -7.85
C ASP A 167 -11.17 -15.20 -8.39
N ASP A 168 -10.20 -14.26 -8.52
CA ASP A 168 -8.83 -14.55 -8.95
C ASP A 168 -8.13 -15.58 -8.03
N TRP A 169 -8.52 -15.64 -6.76
CA TRP A 169 -7.92 -16.53 -5.75
C TRP A 169 -8.81 -17.70 -5.36
N ASP A 170 -10.00 -17.84 -5.99
CA ASP A 170 -11.01 -18.82 -5.58
C ASP A 170 -11.26 -18.79 -4.06
N PHE A 171 -11.33 -17.58 -3.50
CA PHE A 171 -11.46 -17.33 -2.08
C PHE A 171 -12.75 -16.56 -1.76
N PRO A 172 -13.65 -17.12 -0.92
CA PRO A 172 -14.96 -16.52 -0.66
C PRO A 172 -14.93 -15.31 0.28
N GLY A 173 -13.75 -14.95 0.80
CA GLY A 173 -13.60 -13.90 1.81
C GLY A 173 -13.77 -14.38 3.24
N LEU A 174 -13.78 -13.44 4.17
CA LEU A 174 -13.95 -13.68 5.61
C LEU A 174 -15.41 -13.44 6.02
N PRO A 175 -15.91 -14.14 7.03
CA PRO A 175 -17.28 -13.95 7.55
C PRO A 175 -17.35 -12.71 8.46
N ALA A 176 -16.85 -11.56 7.99
CA ALA A 176 -16.80 -10.29 8.70
C ALA A 176 -17.23 -9.15 7.77
N GLU A 177 -17.72 -8.05 8.33
CA GLU A 177 -18.01 -6.84 7.56
C GLU A 177 -16.68 -6.16 7.15
N CYS A 178 -16.50 -5.94 5.85
CA CYS A 178 -15.37 -5.16 5.33
C CYS A 178 -15.69 -3.67 5.43
N VAL A 179 -14.79 -2.89 6.05
CA VAL A 179 -14.90 -1.44 6.14
C VAL A 179 -13.72 -0.80 5.44
N THR A 180 -13.98 -0.05 4.37
CA THR A 180 -12.93 0.55 3.54
C THR A 180 -12.57 1.95 3.99
N TYR A 181 -11.28 2.27 3.95
CA TYR A 181 -10.69 3.56 4.29
C TYR A 181 -9.80 4.06 3.15
N LYS A 182 -9.54 5.36 3.12
CA LYS A 182 -8.61 5.97 2.16
C LYS A 182 -7.13 5.62 2.42
N SER A 183 -6.79 5.24 3.66
CA SER A 183 -5.45 4.81 4.04
C SER A 183 -5.49 3.83 5.20
N GLY A 184 -4.41 3.03 5.35
CA GLY A 184 -4.25 2.13 6.48
C GLY A 184 -4.20 2.84 7.83
N SER A 185 -3.61 4.04 7.88
CA SER A 185 -3.54 4.84 9.11
C SER A 185 -4.93 5.25 9.61
N LEU A 186 -5.86 5.60 8.71
CA LEU A 186 -7.25 5.91 9.08
C LEU A 186 -7.98 4.67 9.61
N ALA A 187 -7.76 3.50 8.99
CA ALA A 187 -8.32 2.25 9.49
C ALA A 187 -7.82 1.92 10.91
N VAL A 188 -6.50 2.04 11.15
CA VAL A 188 -5.92 1.78 12.49
C VAL A 188 -6.44 2.78 13.51
N GLN A 189 -6.59 4.05 13.15
CA GLN A 189 -7.17 5.06 14.06
C GLN A 189 -8.62 4.71 14.44
N ASP A 190 -9.40 4.23 13.49
CA ASP A 190 -10.78 3.82 13.75
C ASP A 190 -10.87 2.52 14.57
N MET A 191 -9.91 1.61 14.42
CA MET A 191 -9.73 0.46 15.30
C MET A 191 -9.43 0.89 16.75
N LEU A 192 -8.53 1.84 16.94
CA LEU A 192 -8.20 2.38 18.27
C LEU A 192 -9.39 3.08 18.93
N ASN A 193 -10.29 3.67 18.14
CA ASN A 193 -11.55 4.26 18.61
C ASN A 193 -12.62 3.20 18.93
N GLY A 194 -12.36 1.92 18.63
CA GLY A 194 -13.28 0.81 18.90
C GLY A 194 -14.43 0.68 17.91
N ASN A 195 -14.38 1.35 16.75
CA ASN A 195 -15.41 1.27 15.72
C ASN A 195 -15.28 0.03 14.82
N ILE A 196 -14.07 -0.46 14.65
CA ILE A 196 -13.74 -1.72 13.97
C ILE A 196 -12.84 -2.57 14.85
N LYS A 197 -12.78 -3.87 14.56
CA LYS A 197 -12.10 -4.84 15.42
C LYS A 197 -10.63 -5.00 15.06
N TYR A 198 -10.34 -5.14 13.76
CA TYR A 198 -9.02 -5.42 13.22
C TYR A 198 -8.76 -4.61 11.95
N VAL A 199 -7.49 -4.58 11.52
CA VAL A 199 -7.09 -4.02 10.23
C VAL A 199 -6.24 -5.04 9.48
N ILE A 200 -6.49 -5.22 8.17
CA ILE A 200 -5.64 -6.01 7.28
C ILE A 200 -4.99 -5.07 6.26
N ILE A 201 -3.66 -5.14 6.18
CA ILE A 201 -2.84 -4.33 5.29
C ILE A 201 -1.50 -5.05 5.03
N ASP A 202 -0.74 -4.63 4.03
CA ASP A 202 0.59 -5.14 3.73
C ASP A 202 1.56 -5.02 4.93
N ALA A 203 2.50 -5.97 5.02
CA ALA A 203 3.39 -6.11 6.18
C ALA A 203 4.25 -4.88 6.47
N ALA A 204 4.81 -4.25 5.43
CA ALA A 204 5.69 -3.11 5.61
C ALA A 204 4.92 -1.85 6.08
N PRO A 205 3.81 -1.43 5.46
CA PRO A 205 2.97 -0.37 5.98
C PRO A 205 2.39 -0.67 7.37
N ALA A 206 2.01 -1.93 7.65
CA ALA A 206 1.57 -2.32 8.98
C ALA A 206 2.63 -2.01 10.04
N ALA A 207 3.89 -2.37 9.76
CA ALA A 207 5.00 -2.12 10.67
C ALA A 207 5.24 -0.62 10.87
N ALA A 208 5.23 0.19 9.80
CA ALA A 208 5.43 1.62 9.87
C ALA A 208 4.32 2.32 10.67
N ILE A 209 3.05 2.00 10.40
CA ILE A 209 1.89 2.57 11.10
C ILE A 209 1.93 2.21 12.59
N THR A 210 2.15 0.94 12.92
CA THR A 210 2.14 0.49 14.32
C THR A 210 3.34 1.05 15.09
N ALA A 211 4.52 1.15 14.48
CA ALA A 211 5.68 1.79 15.09
C ALA A 211 5.42 3.27 15.40
N SER A 212 4.84 4.02 14.46
CA SER A 212 4.50 5.42 14.63
C SER A 212 3.47 5.62 15.78
N ILE A 213 2.43 4.80 15.83
CA ILE A 213 1.40 4.89 16.87
C ILE A 213 1.97 4.53 18.25
N ASN A 214 2.76 3.45 18.35
CA ASN A 214 3.36 3.02 19.61
C ASN A 214 4.37 4.04 20.15
N ALA A 215 5.04 4.79 19.28
CA ALA A 215 5.96 5.86 19.68
C ALA A 215 5.24 7.11 20.26
N MET A 216 3.92 7.25 20.04
CA MET A 216 3.11 8.37 20.56
C MET A 216 2.44 8.04 21.89
N GLN A 217 2.50 6.80 22.36
CA GLN A 217 1.98 6.33 23.65
C GLN A 217 3.09 6.33 24.73
#